data_0d31411635dbb24efe7930eb28b922e1
#
_entry.id   0d31411635dbb24efe7930eb28b922e1
#
_cell.length_a   1.000
_cell.length_b   1.000
_cell.length_c   1.000
_cell.angle_alpha   90.00
_cell.angle_beta   90.00
_cell.angle_gamma   90.00
#
_symmetry.space_group_name_H-M   'P 1'
#
loop_
_entity.id
_entity.type
_entity.pdbx_description
1 polymer ?
#
loop_
_entity_poly.entity_id
_entity_poly.type
_entity_poly.pdbx_seq_one_letter_code
_entity_poly.pdbx_strand_id
1 'polypeptide(L)'
;MATKANPSAGGVYTVDVGDGWVVLQLVQAVWMAHVSRVLGRFDALPDQADWGGDSRQFVTKIDVAPLLRAGRAVLVGTAPVPVHAWSGRTIGRTIGRDGLPGLWQVQDGGVWRPYEPSADDRRTLPTNDILLNAADIANQLRLSTEWALDDWEVRQALYELGEGPQPTPLKHSVGRLRLSFDTRRQADQSRADAEAVGWRVERRGSADRGWLLLLDRHDGSVPVESESDAALSALAETHGGEFLGVEPHP
;
A
#
# COMPACT_ATOMS: atom_id res chain seq x y z
N MET A 1 -6.80 35.78 4.88
CA MET A 1 -7.33 34.40 4.79
C MET A 1 -6.56 33.68 3.72
N ALA A 2 -5.68 32.76 4.08
CA ALA A 2 -4.96 31.97 3.10
C ALA A 2 -5.96 31.01 2.44
N THR A 3 -6.13 31.14 1.15
CA THR A 3 -6.89 30.18 0.32
C THR A 3 -6.28 28.80 0.56
N LYS A 4 -7.08 27.86 1.03
CA LYS A 4 -6.71 26.45 1.10
C LYS A 4 -6.44 25.98 -0.33
N ALA A 5 -5.20 26.09 -0.78
CA ALA A 5 -4.79 25.51 -2.05
C ALA A 5 -4.91 23.98 -1.89
N ASN A 6 -5.82 23.39 -2.65
CA ASN A 6 -5.85 21.93 -2.73
C ASN A 6 -4.59 21.46 -3.43
N PRO A 7 -3.91 20.42 -2.91
CA PRO A 7 -2.77 19.84 -3.59
C PRO A 7 -3.12 19.48 -5.04
N SER A 8 -2.24 19.86 -5.98
CA SER A 8 -2.46 19.58 -7.41
C SER A 8 -1.16 19.18 -8.09
N ALA A 9 -1.26 18.44 -9.18
CA ALA A 9 -0.11 18.08 -10.01
C ALA A 9 0.66 19.33 -10.43
N GLY A 10 2.00 19.24 -10.44
CA GLY A 10 2.91 20.35 -10.68
C GLY A 10 3.21 21.20 -9.44
N GLY A 11 2.44 21.09 -8.37
CA GLY A 11 2.74 21.78 -7.11
C GLY A 11 4.06 21.30 -6.51
N VAL A 12 4.91 22.26 -6.13
CA VAL A 12 6.20 22.02 -5.46
C VAL A 12 6.09 22.44 -4.01
N TYR A 13 6.44 21.54 -3.13
CA TYR A 13 6.32 21.72 -1.67
C TYR A 13 7.66 21.53 -0.99
N THR A 14 7.92 22.35 0.02
CA THR A 14 8.92 22.05 1.04
C THR A 14 8.24 21.40 2.21
N VAL A 15 8.84 20.34 2.76
CA VAL A 15 8.32 19.58 3.89
C VAL A 15 9.36 19.55 4.99
N ASP A 16 8.98 20.02 6.17
CA ASP A 16 9.76 19.87 7.40
C ASP A 16 9.70 18.42 7.86
N VAL A 17 10.83 17.74 7.91
CA VAL A 17 10.97 16.34 8.35
C VAL A 17 11.59 16.21 9.74
N GLY A 18 11.75 17.34 10.44
CA GLY A 18 12.23 17.40 11.81
C GLY A 18 13.73 17.67 11.91
N ASP A 19 14.54 16.98 11.14
CA ASP A 19 16.00 17.15 11.04
C ASP A 19 16.44 17.78 9.71
N GLY A 20 15.54 18.50 9.06
CA GLY A 20 15.79 19.19 7.80
C GLY A 20 14.53 19.36 6.97
N TRP A 21 14.73 19.64 5.69
CA TRP A 21 13.68 19.93 4.72
C TRP A 21 13.80 19.01 3.51
N VAL A 22 12.67 18.56 3.04
CA VAL A 22 12.56 17.82 1.78
C VAL A 22 11.77 18.65 0.79
N VAL A 23 12.23 18.68 -0.45
CA VAL A 23 11.51 19.28 -1.56
C VAL A 23 10.87 18.18 -2.39
N LEU A 24 9.61 18.31 -2.66
CA LEU A 24 8.88 17.36 -3.49
C LEU A 24 7.97 18.06 -4.50
N GLN A 25 7.76 17.41 -5.63
CA GLN A 25 6.80 17.82 -6.65
C GLN A 25 5.69 16.78 -6.78
N LEU A 26 4.43 17.22 -6.73
CA LEU A 26 3.30 16.34 -7.02
C LEU A 26 3.22 16.08 -8.52
N VAL A 27 3.21 14.79 -8.89
CA VAL A 27 3.21 14.34 -10.29
C VAL A 27 1.80 14.10 -10.79
N GLN A 28 1.06 13.27 -10.08
CA GLN A 28 -0.27 12.85 -10.46
C GLN A 28 -1.11 12.50 -9.24
N ALA A 29 -2.37 12.92 -9.23
CA ALA A 29 -3.34 12.46 -8.25
C ALA A 29 -3.66 10.98 -8.48
N VAL A 30 -3.62 10.22 -7.40
CA VAL A 30 -4.06 8.83 -7.32
C VAL A 30 -5.09 8.74 -6.20
N TRP A 31 -5.72 7.58 -6.02
CA TRP A 31 -6.70 7.41 -4.95
C TRP A 31 -6.12 7.83 -3.59
N MET A 32 -6.72 8.83 -2.95
CA MET A 32 -6.38 9.41 -1.64
C MET A 32 -4.98 10.02 -1.50
N ALA A 33 -4.16 10.10 -2.55
CA ALA A 33 -2.78 10.58 -2.49
C ALA A 33 -2.31 11.18 -3.80
N HIS A 34 -1.04 11.56 -3.85
CA HIS A 34 -0.34 11.92 -5.07
C HIS A 34 0.92 11.07 -5.22
N VAL A 35 1.18 10.62 -6.43
CA VAL A 35 2.54 10.23 -6.81
C VAL A 35 3.39 11.48 -6.79
N SER A 36 4.52 11.43 -6.10
CA SER A 36 5.37 12.58 -5.83
C SER A 36 6.82 12.24 -6.16
N ARG A 37 7.53 13.18 -6.74
CA ARG A 37 8.98 13.14 -6.93
C ARG A 37 9.64 13.84 -5.74
N VAL A 38 10.56 13.18 -5.09
CA VAL A 38 11.45 13.82 -4.12
C VAL A 38 12.62 14.42 -4.89
N LEU A 39 12.78 15.73 -4.81
CA LEU A 39 13.77 16.49 -5.59
C LEU A 39 15.08 16.73 -4.83
N GLY A 40 15.00 16.85 -3.51
CA GLY A 40 16.20 17.07 -2.70
C GLY A 40 15.90 17.11 -1.21
N ARG A 41 16.97 17.09 -0.43
CA ARG A 41 16.98 17.28 1.03
C ARG A 41 17.96 18.37 1.37
N PHE A 42 17.66 19.13 2.42
CA PHE A 42 18.36 20.33 2.81
C PHE A 42 18.33 20.47 4.33
N ASP A 43 19.43 20.87 4.94
CA ASP A 43 19.53 21.13 6.38
C ASP A 43 18.76 22.41 6.80
N ALA A 44 18.54 23.32 5.87
CA ALA A 44 17.74 24.52 6.07
C ALA A 44 16.69 24.66 4.97
N LEU A 45 15.67 25.48 5.22
CA LEU A 45 14.64 25.77 4.21
C LEU A 45 15.32 26.32 2.94
N PRO A 46 15.21 25.62 1.80
CA PRO A 46 15.91 26.05 0.59
C PRO A 46 15.26 27.31 0.00
N ASP A 47 16.10 28.23 -0.45
CA ASP A 47 15.66 29.30 -1.34
C ASP A 47 15.14 28.69 -2.66
N GLN A 48 14.40 29.51 -3.44
CA GLN A 48 13.86 29.05 -4.72
C GLN A 48 14.96 28.43 -5.57
N ALA A 49 14.90 27.10 -5.72
CA ALA A 49 15.77 26.35 -6.61
C ALA A 49 15.09 26.13 -7.95
N ASP A 50 15.86 25.72 -8.94
CA ASP A 50 15.30 25.27 -10.23
C ASP A 50 14.58 23.93 -10.05
N TRP A 51 13.28 24.00 -9.85
CA TRP A 51 12.41 22.83 -9.66
C TRP A 51 12.04 22.12 -10.97
N GLY A 52 12.38 22.70 -12.10
CA GLY A 52 11.97 22.21 -13.42
C GLY A 52 12.83 21.09 -13.99
N GLY A 53 13.97 20.79 -13.38
CA GLY A 53 14.89 19.75 -13.83
C GLY A 53 14.35 18.34 -13.69
N ASP A 54 14.98 17.40 -14.40
CA ASP A 54 14.70 15.96 -14.27
C ASP A 54 15.43 15.32 -13.07
N SER A 55 16.07 16.15 -12.26
CA SER A 55 16.70 15.67 -11.03
C SER A 55 15.63 15.17 -10.06
N ARG A 56 15.60 13.88 -9.82
CA ARG A 56 14.80 13.24 -8.78
C ARG A 56 15.68 12.33 -7.96
N GLN A 57 15.45 12.29 -6.67
CA GLN A 57 16.10 11.28 -5.83
C GLN A 57 15.31 9.97 -5.91
N PHE A 58 14.00 10.05 -5.72
CA PHE A 58 13.10 8.90 -5.83
C PHE A 58 11.64 9.35 -6.03
N VAL A 59 10.76 8.38 -6.30
CA VAL A 59 9.31 8.56 -6.44
C VAL A 59 8.58 7.83 -5.33
N THR A 60 7.56 8.45 -4.75
CA THR A 60 6.74 7.88 -3.67
C THR A 60 5.29 8.30 -3.79
N LYS A 61 4.40 7.73 -2.97
CA LYS A 61 3.00 8.15 -2.86
C LYS A 61 2.77 8.88 -1.54
N ILE A 62 2.33 10.12 -1.59
CA ILE A 62 2.12 10.98 -0.42
C ILE A 62 0.77 11.68 -0.50
N ASP A 63 0.02 11.67 0.61
CA ASP A 63 -0.99 12.72 0.85
C ASP A 63 -0.31 13.89 1.58
N VAL A 64 -0.03 14.97 0.88
CA VAL A 64 0.59 16.16 1.46
C VAL A 64 -0.39 16.99 2.30
N ALA A 65 -1.69 16.75 2.22
CA ALA A 65 -2.69 17.54 2.91
C ALA A 65 -2.59 17.49 4.46
N PRO A 66 -2.25 16.35 5.10
CA PRO A 66 -1.97 16.34 6.53
C PRO A 66 -0.81 17.24 6.94
N LEU A 67 0.27 17.27 6.16
CA LEU A 67 1.43 18.12 6.41
C LEU A 67 1.10 19.60 6.27
N LEU A 68 0.32 19.96 5.25
CA LEU A 68 -0.17 21.33 5.07
C LEU A 68 -1.05 21.78 6.26
N ARG A 69 -1.93 20.91 6.73
CA ARG A 69 -2.78 21.22 7.92
C ARG A 69 -1.94 21.35 9.20
N ALA A 70 -0.89 20.58 9.33
CA ALA A 70 0.01 20.63 10.48
C ALA A 70 1.05 21.79 10.40
N GLY A 71 1.07 22.55 9.31
CA GLY A 71 2.05 23.61 9.08
C GLY A 71 3.47 23.09 8.80
N ARG A 72 3.62 21.80 8.53
CA ARG A 72 4.90 21.15 8.23
C ARG A 72 5.21 21.07 6.73
N ALA A 73 4.28 21.47 5.89
CA ALA A 73 4.51 21.61 4.45
C ALA A 73 4.09 23.00 3.97
N VAL A 74 4.81 23.53 3.01
CA VAL A 74 4.51 24.82 2.38
C VAL A 74 4.59 24.67 0.87
N LEU A 75 3.56 25.15 0.16
CA LEU A 75 3.61 25.29 -1.29
C LEU A 75 4.56 26.42 -1.64
N VAL A 76 5.67 26.14 -2.30
CA VAL A 76 6.68 27.11 -2.69
C VAL A 76 6.56 27.54 -4.15
N GLY A 77 5.81 26.82 -4.95
CA GLY A 77 5.59 27.17 -6.35
C GLY A 77 4.96 26.05 -7.15
N THR A 78 5.00 26.20 -8.46
CA THR A 78 4.57 25.17 -9.41
C THR A 78 5.63 25.04 -10.50
N ALA A 79 5.84 23.81 -10.95
CA ALA A 79 6.75 23.52 -12.07
C ALA A 79 6.10 22.49 -13.00
N PRO A 80 6.45 22.48 -14.30
CA PRO A 80 6.00 21.47 -15.23
C PRO A 80 6.40 20.07 -14.73
N VAL A 81 5.47 19.13 -14.80
CA VAL A 81 5.76 17.73 -14.50
C VAL A 81 6.43 17.11 -15.74
N PRO A 82 7.63 16.54 -15.64
CA PRO A 82 8.26 15.86 -16.77
C PRO A 82 7.41 14.71 -17.28
N VAL A 83 7.38 14.50 -18.60
CA VAL A 83 6.55 13.46 -19.23
C VAL A 83 6.82 12.07 -18.69
N HIS A 84 8.07 11.78 -18.32
CA HIS A 84 8.50 10.49 -17.79
C HIS A 84 8.62 10.47 -16.26
N ALA A 85 8.01 11.44 -15.57
CA ALA A 85 8.09 11.54 -14.10
C ALA A 85 7.55 10.29 -13.40
N TRP A 86 6.59 9.60 -13.99
CA TRP A 86 6.06 8.33 -13.53
C TRP A 86 5.49 7.52 -14.70
N SER A 87 5.77 6.23 -14.71
CA SER A 87 5.35 5.31 -15.78
C SER A 87 3.92 4.75 -15.61
N GLY A 88 3.21 5.11 -14.54
CA GLY A 88 1.93 4.49 -14.20
C GLY A 88 2.06 3.18 -13.41
N ARG A 89 3.28 2.68 -13.22
CA ARG A 89 3.56 1.43 -12.50
C ARG A 89 3.83 1.69 -11.01
N THR A 90 3.53 0.69 -10.19
CA THR A 90 3.76 0.73 -8.74
C THR A 90 4.38 -0.60 -8.33
N ILE A 91 5.31 -0.59 -7.38
CA ILE A 91 5.86 -1.81 -6.79
C ILE A 91 5.34 -2.01 -5.38
N GLY A 92 5.31 -3.25 -4.92
CA GLY A 92 4.96 -3.59 -3.56
C GLY A 92 5.45 -4.98 -3.22
N ARG A 93 5.46 -5.30 -1.94
CA ARG A 93 5.74 -6.67 -1.49
C ARG A 93 4.47 -7.36 -1.06
N THR A 94 4.40 -8.64 -1.32
CA THR A 94 3.45 -9.49 -0.62
C THR A 94 3.84 -9.51 0.87
N ILE A 95 2.88 -9.74 1.72
CA ILE A 95 3.16 -10.06 3.11
C ILE A 95 3.02 -11.57 3.24
N GLY A 96 4.06 -12.25 3.73
CA GLY A 96 4.03 -13.68 4.02
C GLY A 96 3.02 -14.01 5.13
N ARG A 97 2.63 -15.26 5.28
CA ARG A 97 1.70 -15.70 6.35
C ARG A 97 2.27 -15.49 7.75
N ASP A 98 3.57 -15.50 7.87
CA ASP A 98 4.31 -15.15 9.09
C ASP A 98 4.28 -13.64 9.40
N GLY A 99 3.65 -12.83 8.54
CA GLY A 99 3.61 -11.39 8.64
C GLY A 99 4.90 -10.70 8.20
N LEU A 100 5.85 -11.44 7.66
CA LEU A 100 7.10 -10.90 7.15
C LEU A 100 6.95 -10.47 5.68
N PRO A 101 7.80 -9.55 5.22
CA PRO A 101 7.78 -9.14 3.82
C PRO A 101 8.14 -10.32 2.91
N GLY A 102 7.26 -10.59 1.96
CA GLY A 102 7.42 -11.63 0.95
C GLY A 102 7.99 -11.11 -0.37
N LEU A 103 7.58 -11.73 -1.46
CA LEU A 103 8.09 -11.42 -2.80
C LEU A 103 7.63 -10.04 -3.29
N TRP A 104 8.49 -9.38 -4.03
CA TRP A 104 8.16 -8.17 -4.75
C TRP A 104 7.19 -8.46 -5.91
N GLN A 105 6.35 -7.50 -6.16
CA GLN A 105 5.38 -7.48 -7.25
C GLN A 105 5.36 -6.10 -7.89
N VAL A 106 4.96 -6.05 -9.16
CA VAL A 106 4.67 -4.80 -9.85
C VAL A 106 3.21 -4.77 -10.28
N GLN A 107 2.57 -3.63 -10.06
CA GLN A 107 1.26 -3.33 -10.62
C GLN A 107 1.43 -2.55 -11.92
N ASP A 108 0.85 -3.08 -12.99
CA ASP A 108 0.82 -2.47 -14.30
C ASP A 108 -0.58 -2.66 -14.90
N GLY A 109 -1.23 -1.57 -15.32
CA GLY A 109 -2.60 -1.61 -15.81
C GLY A 109 -3.63 -2.22 -14.83
N GLY A 110 -3.40 -2.09 -13.51
CA GLY A 110 -4.26 -2.64 -12.46
C GLY A 110 -4.01 -4.12 -12.12
N VAL A 111 -3.07 -4.79 -12.79
CA VAL A 111 -2.74 -6.20 -12.55
C VAL A 111 -1.42 -6.33 -11.81
N TRP A 112 -1.41 -7.08 -10.71
CA TRP A 112 -0.21 -7.43 -9.96
C TRP A 112 0.47 -8.67 -10.55
N ARG A 113 1.79 -8.60 -10.68
CA ARG A 113 2.62 -9.73 -11.18
C ARG A 113 3.88 -9.85 -10.35
N PRO A 114 4.41 -11.07 -10.16
CA PRO A 114 5.73 -11.27 -9.55
C PRO A 114 6.79 -10.44 -10.29
N TYR A 115 7.66 -9.79 -9.52
CA TYR A 115 8.65 -8.87 -10.06
C TYR A 115 9.85 -8.77 -9.12
N GLU A 116 11.03 -8.65 -9.66
CA GLU A 116 12.24 -8.34 -8.90
C GLU A 116 12.70 -6.93 -9.31
N PRO A 117 12.44 -5.90 -8.49
CA PRO A 117 12.78 -4.55 -8.87
C PRO A 117 14.28 -4.32 -8.86
N SER A 118 14.80 -3.74 -9.92
CA SER A 118 16.16 -3.21 -9.95
C SER A 118 16.29 -1.99 -9.03
N ALA A 119 17.53 -1.57 -8.75
CA ALA A 119 17.75 -0.32 -8.00
C ALA A 119 17.12 0.90 -8.70
N ASP A 120 17.14 0.95 -10.02
CA ASP A 120 16.49 2.03 -10.77
C ASP A 120 14.97 1.97 -10.68
N ASP A 121 14.37 0.78 -10.73
CA ASP A 121 12.93 0.62 -10.49
C ASP A 121 12.55 1.13 -9.10
N ARG A 122 13.30 0.82 -8.07
CA ARG A 122 13.04 1.28 -6.70
C ARG A 122 13.14 2.80 -6.55
N ARG A 123 13.90 3.47 -7.40
CA ARG A 123 13.97 4.93 -7.46
C ARG A 123 12.83 5.55 -8.26
N THR A 124 12.40 4.89 -9.30
CA THR A 124 11.48 5.46 -10.31
C THR A 124 10.03 5.02 -10.15
N LEU A 125 9.79 3.94 -9.41
CA LEU A 125 8.47 3.41 -9.12
C LEU A 125 8.13 3.62 -7.64
N PRO A 126 6.97 4.22 -7.33
CA PRO A 126 6.53 4.34 -5.95
C PRO A 126 6.15 2.97 -5.38
N THR A 127 6.29 2.81 -4.06
CA THR A 127 5.72 1.65 -3.36
C THR A 127 4.19 1.71 -3.35
N ASN A 128 3.55 0.58 -3.05
CA ASN A 128 2.09 0.54 -2.95
C ASN A 128 1.55 1.29 -1.73
N ASP A 129 2.38 1.51 -0.73
CA ASP A 129 1.97 2.15 0.50
C ASP A 129 1.58 3.61 0.26
N ILE A 130 0.45 4.00 0.83
CA ILE A 130 -0.03 5.38 0.82
C ILE A 130 0.12 5.93 2.22
N LEU A 131 0.94 6.95 2.36
CA LEU A 131 1.18 7.61 3.63
C LEU A 131 0.08 8.63 3.89
N LEU A 132 -0.69 8.39 4.94
CA LEU A 132 -1.89 9.16 5.25
C LEU A 132 -1.74 10.10 6.44
N ASN A 133 -0.79 9.87 7.34
CA ASN A 133 -0.59 10.72 8.49
C ASN A 133 0.75 11.47 8.45
N ALA A 134 0.82 12.62 9.12
CA ALA A 134 1.97 13.50 9.06
C ALA A 134 3.26 12.85 9.61
N ALA A 135 3.14 11.97 10.61
CA ALA A 135 4.30 11.31 11.22
C ALA A 135 4.91 10.28 10.27
N ASP A 136 4.08 9.43 9.66
CA ASP A 136 4.54 8.42 8.71
C ASP A 136 5.17 9.05 7.47
N ILE A 137 4.54 10.12 6.95
CA ILE A 137 5.09 10.88 5.82
C ILE A 137 6.45 11.46 6.17
N ALA A 138 6.57 12.11 7.33
CA ALA A 138 7.83 12.68 7.78
C ALA A 138 8.90 11.61 8.00
N ASN A 139 8.55 10.49 8.63
CA ASN A 139 9.46 9.36 8.82
C ASN A 139 9.95 8.80 7.49
N GLN A 140 9.06 8.52 6.54
CA GLN A 140 9.49 8.04 5.24
C GLN A 140 10.41 9.04 4.53
N LEU A 141 10.04 10.30 4.47
CA LEU A 141 10.87 11.33 3.82
C LEU A 141 12.23 11.50 4.51
N ARG A 142 12.28 11.34 5.84
CA ARG A 142 13.53 11.38 6.61
C ARG A 142 14.41 10.16 6.37
N LEU A 143 13.84 8.97 6.36
CA LEU A 143 14.57 7.70 6.29
C LEU A 143 14.95 7.31 4.85
N SER A 144 14.14 7.67 3.87
CA SER A 144 14.40 7.33 2.47
C SER A 144 15.49 8.20 1.88
N THR A 145 16.59 7.63 1.45
CA THR A 145 17.74 8.35 0.90
C THR A 145 17.85 8.20 -0.63
N GLU A 146 17.60 7.02 -1.14
CA GLU A 146 17.78 6.69 -2.56
C GLU A 146 16.49 6.25 -3.24
N TRP A 147 15.61 5.58 -2.50
CA TRP A 147 14.32 5.09 -2.99
C TRP A 147 13.27 5.12 -1.90
N ALA A 148 12.00 5.09 -2.28
CA ALA A 148 10.91 4.97 -1.32
C ALA A 148 10.98 3.64 -0.58
N LEU A 149 10.91 3.72 0.75
CA LEU A 149 10.82 2.56 1.62
C LEU A 149 9.37 2.09 1.70
N ASP A 150 9.14 0.79 1.79
CA ASP A 150 7.84 0.28 2.17
C ASP A 150 7.64 0.34 3.70
N ASP A 151 6.42 0.09 4.15
CA ASP A 151 6.04 0.15 5.57
C ASP A 151 6.94 -0.70 6.47
N TRP A 152 7.37 -1.87 6.00
CA TRP A 152 8.26 -2.74 6.75
C TRP A 152 9.67 -2.15 6.88
N GLU A 153 10.21 -1.66 5.77
CA GLU A 153 11.53 -1.05 5.74
C GLU A 153 11.59 0.19 6.63
N VAL A 154 10.52 1.01 6.65
CA VAL A 154 10.41 2.16 7.56
C VAL A 154 10.45 1.72 9.02
N ARG A 155 9.68 0.69 9.40
CA ARG A 155 9.67 0.16 10.77
C ARG A 155 11.02 -0.41 11.17
N GLN A 156 11.66 -1.13 10.27
CA GLN A 156 12.98 -1.69 10.50
C GLN A 156 14.01 -0.57 10.73
N ALA A 157 14.00 0.45 9.88
CA ALA A 157 14.91 1.59 10.01
C ALA A 157 14.69 2.37 11.32
N LEU A 158 13.44 2.58 11.73
CA LEU A 158 13.13 3.20 13.03
C LEU A 158 13.64 2.37 14.21
N TYR A 159 13.50 1.06 14.15
CA TYR A 159 14.02 0.16 15.18
C TYR A 159 15.54 0.22 15.27
N GLU A 160 16.23 0.20 14.16
CA GLU A 160 17.70 0.30 14.09
C GLU A 160 18.23 1.63 14.63
N LEU A 161 17.45 2.70 14.52
CA LEU A 161 17.74 4.00 15.12
C LEU A 161 17.36 4.09 16.60
N GLY A 162 16.72 3.07 17.17
CA GLY A 162 16.19 3.09 18.54
C GLY A 162 14.95 3.97 18.72
N GLU A 163 14.29 4.37 17.64
CA GLU A 163 13.13 5.27 17.63
C GLU A 163 11.78 4.52 17.55
N GLY A 164 11.82 3.22 17.47
CA GLY A 164 10.61 2.38 17.36
C GLY A 164 10.78 0.99 17.97
N PRO A 165 9.68 0.28 18.20
CA PRO A 165 9.73 -1.10 18.64
C PRO A 165 10.28 -2.00 17.53
N GLN A 166 10.83 -3.15 17.92
CA GLN A 166 11.19 -4.18 16.94
C GLN A 166 10.00 -4.48 16.03
N PRO A 167 10.20 -4.49 14.69
CA PRO A 167 9.12 -4.82 13.77
C PRO A 167 8.55 -6.19 14.11
N THR A 168 7.35 -6.21 14.61
CA THR A 168 6.63 -7.46 14.78
C THR A 168 6.02 -7.84 13.46
N PRO A 169 5.95 -9.15 13.15
CA PRO A 169 5.21 -9.61 11.99
C PRO A 169 3.87 -8.89 11.91
N LEU A 170 3.55 -8.37 10.73
CA LEU A 170 2.26 -7.75 10.51
C LEU A 170 1.22 -8.81 10.85
N LYS A 171 0.42 -8.57 11.89
CA LYS A 171 -0.76 -9.41 12.07
C LYS A 171 -1.57 -9.20 10.81
N HIS A 172 -1.58 -10.21 9.95
CA HIS A 172 -2.51 -10.20 8.85
C HIS A 172 -3.89 -9.92 9.45
N SER A 173 -4.53 -8.86 9.02
CA SER A 173 -5.94 -9.02 8.75
C SER A 173 -5.96 -10.15 7.73
N VAL A 174 -6.19 -11.36 8.20
CA VAL A 174 -6.16 -12.58 7.39
C VAL A 174 -7.04 -12.29 6.19
N GLY A 175 -6.43 -12.22 5.00
CA GLY A 175 -7.20 -11.98 3.82
C GLY A 175 -8.29 -13.03 3.83
N ARG A 176 -9.55 -12.60 3.72
CA ARG A 176 -10.67 -13.51 3.81
C ARG A 176 -10.56 -14.54 2.71
N LEU A 177 -10.61 -15.81 3.07
CA LEU A 177 -10.63 -16.89 2.09
C LEU A 177 -11.96 -16.84 1.34
N ARG A 178 -11.93 -17.04 0.04
CA ARG A 178 -13.12 -16.90 -0.82
C ARG A 178 -13.51 -18.21 -1.44
N LEU A 179 -14.78 -18.57 -1.26
CA LEU A 179 -15.42 -19.67 -2.00
C LEU A 179 -16.53 -19.10 -2.87
N SER A 180 -16.63 -19.53 -4.12
CA SER A 180 -17.68 -19.11 -5.05
C SER A 180 -18.64 -20.24 -5.36
N PHE A 181 -19.93 -19.92 -5.55
CA PHE A 181 -21.02 -20.85 -5.83
C PHE A 181 -22.02 -20.23 -6.80
N ASP A 182 -22.57 -21.06 -7.68
CA ASP A 182 -23.58 -20.63 -8.63
C ASP A 182 -24.95 -20.38 -7.97
N THR A 183 -25.25 -21.12 -6.92
CA THR A 183 -26.56 -21.05 -6.26
C THR A 183 -26.45 -20.72 -4.78
N ARG A 184 -27.48 -20.03 -4.27
CA ARG A 184 -27.59 -19.72 -2.84
C ARG A 184 -27.62 -21.00 -1.99
N ARG A 185 -28.26 -22.06 -2.44
CA ARG A 185 -28.35 -23.33 -1.71
C ARG A 185 -26.98 -23.94 -1.48
N GLN A 186 -26.14 -23.98 -2.51
CA GLN A 186 -24.77 -24.47 -2.40
C GLN A 186 -23.95 -23.65 -1.41
N ALA A 187 -24.02 -22.30 -1.50
CA ALA A 187 -23.37 -21.42 -0.58
C ALA A 187 -23.85 -21.59 0.89
N ASP A 188 -25.16 -21.75 1.11
CA ASP A 188 -25.72 -21.96 2.45
C ASP A 188 -25.31 -23.33 3.05
N GLN A 189 -25.21 -24.37 2.25
CA GLN A 189 -24.71 -25.67 2.68
C GLN A 189 -23.22 -25.63 3.03
N SER A 190 -22.40 -25.09 2.13
CA SER A 190 -20.97 -24.92 2.38
C SER A 190 -20.69 -24.01 3.58
N ARG A 191 -21.50 -22.97 3.79
CA ARG A 191 -21.42 -22.13 4.97
C ARG A 191 -21.63 -22.91 6.26
N ALA A 192 -22.67 -23.75 6.32
CA ALA A 192 -22.98 -24.56 7.50
C ALA A 192 -21.82 -25.49 7.88
N ASP A 193 -21.21 -26.14 6.87
CA ASP A 193 -20.06 -27.03 7.08
C ASP A 193 -18.81 -26.26 7.49
N ALA A 194 -18.56 -25.09 6.90
CA ALA A 194 -17.45 -24.24 7.30
C ALA A 194 -17.61 -23.74 8.75
N GLU A 195 -18.79 -23.29 9.15
CA GLU A 195 -19.09 -22.87 10.51
C GLU A 195 -18.95 -24.01 11.52
N ALA A 196 -19.32 -25.24 11.14
CA ALA A 196 -19.17 -26.43 11.97
C ALA A 196 -17.70 -26.79 12.30
N VAL A 197 -16.76 -26.41 11.42
CA VAL A 197 -15.31 -26.61 11.66
C VAL A 197 -14.59 -25.35 12.13
N GLY A 198 -15.35 -24.34 12.59
CA GLY A 198 -14.83 -23.18 13.30
C GLY A 198 -14.51 -21.96 12.43
N TRP A 199 -15.01 -21.91 11.20
CA TRP A 199 -14.91 -20.71 10.38
C TRP A 199 -16.02 -19.71 10.71
N ARG A 200 -15.67 -18.44 10.75
CA ARG A 200 -16.65 -17.35 10.67
C ARG A 200 -16.90 -17.06 9.20
N VAL A 201 -18.16 -17.09 8.77
CA VAL A 201 -18.51 -16.99 7.36
C VAL A 201 -19.44 -15.81 7.09
N GLU A 202 -19.02 -14.91 6.21
CA GLU A 202 -19.85 -13.87 5.63
C GLU A 202 -20.27 -14.28 4.21
N ARG A 203 -21.55 -14.18 3.90
CA ARG A 203 -22.05 -14.42 2.55
C ARG A 203 -22.32 -13.13 1.81
N ARG A 204 -21.83 -13.01 0.59
CA ARG A 204 -22.12 -11.91 -0.35
C ARG A 204 -22.63 -12.50 -1.67
N GLY A 205 -23.37 -11.72 -2.41
CA GLY A 205 -23.81 -12.08 -3.77
C GLY A 205 -25.29 -11.96 -4.01
N SER A 206 -25.67 -12.26 -5.24
CA SER A 206 -27.05 -12.25 -5.73
C SER A 206 -27.26 -13.37 -6.74
N ALA A 207 -28.52 -13.67 -7.07
CA ALA A 207 -28.88 -14.68 -8.06
C ALA A 207 -28.23 -14.43 -9.45
N ASP A 208 -27.98 -13.15 -9.79
CA ASP A 208 -27.45 -12.76 -11.11
C ASP A 208 -25.92 -12.78 -11.19
N ARG A 209 -25.22 -12.79 -10.03
CA ARG A 209 -23.75 -12.66 -9.96
C ARG A 209 -23.06 -13.83 -9.29
N GLY A 210 -23.82 -14.86 -8.92
CA GLY A 210 -23.33 -15.95 -8.10
C GLY A 210 -23.21 -15.55 -6.61
N TRP A 211 -22.76 -16.50 -5.79
CA TRP A 211 -22.68 -16.38 -4.35
C TRP A 211 -21.25 -16.56 -3.90
N LEU A 212 -20.78 -15.65 -3.04
CA LEU A 212 -19.45 -15.64 -2.48
C LEU A 212 -19.53 -15.87 -0.98
N LEU A 213 -18.74 -16.80 -0.47
CA LEU A 213 -18.46 -16.93 0.96
C LEU A 213 -17.09 -16.36 1.26
N LEU A 214 -17.03 -15.52 2.30
CA LEU A 214 -15.81 -14.99 2.86
C LEU A 214 -15.59 -15.63 4.22
N LEU A 215 -14.48 -16.33 4.39
CA LEU A 215 -14.19 -17.11 5.58
C LEU A 215 -13.05 -16.48 6.40
N ASP A 216 -13.30 -16.30 7.69
CA ASP A 216 -12.32 -15.87 8.69
C ASP A 216 -12.25 -16.89 9.82
N ARG A 217 -11.11 -17.09 10.48
CA ARG A 217 -11.07 -17.88 11.71
C ARG A 217 -11.41 -17.03 12.94
N HIS A 218 -12.16 -17.59 13.85
CA HIS A 218 -12.60 -16.95 15.11
C HIS A 218 -11.44 -16.54 16.03
N ASP A 219 -10.35 -17.29 16.01
CA ASP A 219 -9.19 -17.11 16.88
C ASP A 219 -8.07 -16.26 16.25
N GLY A 220 -8.28 -15.77 15.02
CA GLY A 220 -7.26 -15.04 14.28
C GLY A 220 -6.06 -15.91 13.88
N SER A 221 -6.12 -17.23 14.08
CA SER A 221 -5.08 -18.14 13.65
C SER A 221 -5.15 -18.34 12.13
N VAL A 222 -3.99 -18.36 11.49
CA VAL A 222 -3.88 -18.63 10.05
C VAL A 222 -3.61 -20.13 9.87
N PRO A 223 -4.43 -20.87 9.13
CA PRO A 223 -4.12 -22.25 8.80
C PRO A 223 -2.83 -22.36 7.99
N VAL A 224 -2.07 -23.44 8.18
CA VAL A 224 -0.90 -23.75 7.35
C VAL A 224 -1.35 -23.94 5.89
N GLU A 225 -0.65 -23.29 4.94
CA GLU A 225 -1.06 -23.13 3.53
C GLU A 225 -1.57 -24.40 2.83
N SER A 226 -0.83 -25.48 2.97
CA SER A 226 -1.13 -26.70 2.20
C SER A 226 -2.37 -27.47 2.69
N GLU A 227 -2.64 -27.43 4.00
CA GLU A 227 -3.78 -28.17 4.56
C GLU A 227 -5.10 -27.40 4.43
N SER A 228 -5.06 -26.07 4.53
CA SER A 228 -6.27 -25.26 4.46
C SER A 228 -6.75 -25.05 3.03
N ASP A 229 -5.86 -24.86 2.07
CA ASP A 229 -6.24 -24.66 0.68
C ASP A 229 -6.84 -25.95 0.11
N ALA A 230 -6.24 -27.11 0.44
CA ALA A 230 -6.80 -28.40 0.06
C ALA A 230 -8.15 -28.68 0.75
N ALA A 231 -8.29 -28.38 2.04
CA ALA A 231 -9.54 -28.56 2.78
C ALA A 231 -10.65 -27.61 2.28
N LEU A 232 -10.32 -26.38 1.96
CA LEU A 232 -11.28 -25.41 1.42
C LEU A 232 -11.65 -25.69 -0.04
N SER A 233 -10.70 -26.14 -0.85
CA SER A 233 -11.00 -26.63 -2.19
C SER A 233 -11.95 -27.83 -2.14
N ALA A 234 -11.67 -28.81 -1.28
CA ALA A 234 -12.53 -29.96 -1.08
C ALA A 234 -13.93 -29.57 -0.56
N LEU A 235 -13.99 -28.59 0.36
CA LEU A 235 -15.28 -28.06 0.86
C LEU A 235 -16.08 -27.38 -0.26
N ALA A 236 -15.43 -26.55 -1.07
CA ALA A 236 -16.07 -25.88 -2.20
C ALA A 236 -16.57 -26.91 -3.23
N GLU A 237 -15.72 -27.85 -3.64
CA GLU A 237 -16.05 -28.90 -4.61
C GLU A 237 -17.19 -29.81 -4.14
N THR A 238 -17.23 -30.15 -2.83
CA THR A 238 -18.31 -30.98 -2.24
C THR A 238 -19.68 -30.33 -2.45
N HIS A 239 -19.75 -29.02 -2.53
CA HIS A 239 -20.99 -28.27 -2.75
C HIS A 239 -21.09 -27.68 -4.16
N GLY A 240 -20.23 -28.08 -5.08
CA GLY A 240 -20.24 -27.62 -6.48
C GLY A 240 -19.81 -26.17 -6.66
N GLY A 241 -18.89 -25.70 -5.81
CA GLY A 241 -18.27 -24.39 -5.87
C GLY A 241 -16.79 -24.47 -6.17
N GLU A 242 -16.12 -23.31 -6.11
CA GLU A 242 -14.71 -23.11 -6.39
C GLU A 242 -14.03 -22.30 -5.27
N PHE A 243 -12.82 -22.69 -4.89
CA PHE A 243 -11.95 -21.90 -4.01
C PHE A 243 -11.19 -20.85 -4.83
N LEU A 244 -11.42 -19.57 -4.54
CA LEU A 244 -10.85 -18.43 -5.27
C LEU A 244 -9.58 -17.85 -4.64
N GLY A 245 -9.06 -18.47 -3.57
CA GLY A 245 -7.91 -17.94 -2.84
C GLY A 245 -8.27 -16.86 -1.84
N VAL A 246 -7.32 -16.00 -1.54
CA VAL A 246 -7.41 -14.96 -0.50
C VAL A 246 -7.90 -13.64 -1.10
N GLU A 247 -8.92 -13.02 -0.51
CA GLU A 247 -9.29 -11.64 -0.83
C GLU A 247 -8.30 -10.70 -0.16
N PRO A 248 -7.57 -9.85 -0.91
CA PRO A 248 -6.79 -8.79 -0.29
C PRO A 248 -7.75 -7.85 0.46
N HIS A 249 -7.43 -7.53 1.70
CA HIS A 249 -8.21 -6.55 2.47
C HIS A 249 -8.12 -5.19 1.74
N PRO A 250 -9.26 -4.47 1.57
CA PRO A 250 -9.25 -3.14 0.98
C PRO A 250 -8.47 -2.14 1.83
#